data_cccad5fd6f2d201f7ca7a5add9cf0fb8
#
_entry.id   cccad5fd6f2d201f7ca7a5add9cf0fb8
#
_cell.length_a   1.000
_cell.length_b   1.000
_cell.length_c   1.000
_cell.angle_alpha   90.00
_cell.angle_beta   90.00
_cell.angle_gamma   90.00
#
_symmetry.space_group_name_H-M   'P 1'
#
loop_
_entity.id
_entity.type
_entity.pdbx_description
1 polymer ?
#
loop_
_entity_poly.entity_id
_entity_poly.type
_entity_poly.pdbx_seq_one_letter_code
_entity_poly.pdbx_strand_id
1 'polypeptide(L)'
;SYRHGSWWRAGLYSLLIKCEFVDNLVYRIYTIDIKNVRDSAVESIKNQAGGKKMKCPYCGNIDTRVIDSRPADDGTTIRRRRSCDACNKRFTTYEKVETIPLIVIKKDNNREQYDRTKLEGGVLRACYKRPVSAADIQATIDSIETAIFSREEKEIPSSQIGEIVMESLKKLDPVAYVRFASVYREFKDVNTFMDELKKILE
;
A
#
# COMPACT_ATOMS: atom_id res chain seq x y z
N SER A 1 -12.77 50.61 -3.37
CA SER A 1 -12.34 51.04 -2.04
C SER A 1 -13.04 50.23 -0.97
N TYR A 2 -12.40 49.17 -0.47
CA TYR A 2 -12.73 48.53 0.81
C TYR A 2 -11.45 48.15 1.51
N ARG A 3 -11.25 48.75 2.68
CA ARG A 3 -10.14 48.54 3.58
C ARG A 3 -10.40 47.26 4.39
N HIS A 4 -9.48 46.31 4.40
CA HIS A 4 -9.41 45.21 5.34
C HIS A 4 -8.80 45.64 6.65
N GLY A 5 -9.62 45.67 7.69
CA GLY A 5 -9.19 45.89 9.09
C GLY A 5 -8.76 44.55 9.71
N SER A 6 -7.59 44.58 10.27
CA SER A 6 -6.99 43.56 11.12
C SER A 6 -7.68 43.46 12.48
N TRP A 7 -8.25 42.32 12.82
CA TRP A 7 -8.72 41.96 14.15
C TRP A 7 -8.34 40.53 14.52
N TRP A 8 -7.12 40.34 15.00
CA TRP A 8 -6.77 39.19 15.82
C TRP A 8 -5.91 39.68 16.99
N ARG A 9 -6.57 40.16 18.03
CA ARG A 9 -5.95 40.34 19.35
C ARG A 9 -6.84 39.68 20.39
N ALA A 10 -6.26 38.67 21.05
CA ALA A 10 -6.49 38.27 22.43
C ALA A 10 -7.92 38.35 22.96
N GLY A 11 -8.64 37.24 22.91
CA GLY A 11 -9.83 37.02 23.73
C GLY A 11 -9.55 36.03 24.83
N LEU A 12 -9.25 36.52 26.03
CA LEU A 12 -9.34 35.73 27.26
C LEU A 12 -10.82 35.34 27.48
N TYR A 13 -11.15 34.10 27.26
CA TYR A 13 -12.42 33.55 27.72
C TYR A 13 -12.24 32.95 29.11
N SER A 14 -12.56 33.73 30.12
CA SER A 14 -12.85 33.21 31.45
C SER A 14 -14.29 32.71 31.44
N LEU A 15 -14.51 31.42 31.43
CA LEU A 15 -15.81 30.82 31.71
C LEU A 15 -16.06 30.93 33.23
N LEU A 16 -16.85 31.93 33.64
CA LEU A 16 -17.49 31.95 34.96
C LEU A 16 -18.65 30.98 34.99
N ILE A 17 -18.44 29.83 35.59
CA ILE A 17 -19.56 28.96 35.99
C ILE A 17 -20.09 29.51 37.32
N LYS A 18 -21.23 30.21 37.30
CA LYS A 18 -22.00 30.53 38.49
C LYS A 18 -22.68 29.25 38.97
N CYS A 19 -22.22 28.68 40.08
CA CYS A 19 -23.06 27.80 40.90
C CYS A 19 -23.65 28.64 42.02
N GLU A 20 -24.97 28.86 41.95
CA GLU A 20 -25.75 29.30 43.12
C GLU A 20 -25.99 28.08 44.00
N PHE A 21 -25.43 28.11 45.19
CA PHE A 21 -25.89 27.27 46.29
C PHE A 21 -25.88 28.10 47.58
N VAL A 22 -26.99 28.03 48.26
CA VAL A 22 -27.32 28.70 49.50
C VAL A 22 -26.50 28.13 50.65
N ASP A 23 -26.13 29.00 51.62
CA ASP A 23 -25.54 28.81 52.93
C ASP A 23 -24.02 28.71 53.07
N ASN A 24 -23.52 29.81 53.58
CA ASN A 24 -22.36 30.01 54.44
C ASN A 24 -21.26 28.93 54.43
N LEU A 25 -20.20 29.11 53.68
CA LEU A 25 -18.80 29.06 54.07
C LEU A 25 -17.90 29.01 52.84
N VAL A 26 -16.98 30.02 52.76
CA VAL A 26 -15.71 29.97 52.03
C VAL A 26 -15.76 29.83 50.49
N TYR A 27 -15.73 30.97 49.81
CA TYR A 27 -15.37 31.05 48.39
C TYR A 27 -13.91 30.56 48.17
N ARG A 28 -13.74 29.37 47.67
CA ARG A 28 -12.46 28.89 47.11
C ARG A 28 -12.52 29.06 45.61
N ILE A 29 -11.99 30.16 45.11
CA ILE A 29 -11.83 30.42 43.68
C ILE A 29 -10.74 29.44 43.18
N TYR A 30 -11.13 28.39 42.51
CA TYR A 30 -10.20 27.56 41.73
C TYR A 30 -9.98 28.24 40.38
N THR A 31 -8.96 29.04 40.27
CA THR A 31 -8.41 29.40 38.96
C THR A 31 -7.76 28.15 38.39
N ILE A 32 -8.52 27.45 37.51
CA ILE A 32 -7.91 26.37 36.71
C ILE A 32 -6.98 27.07 35.71
N ASP A 33 -5.70 26.90 35.92
CA ASP A 33 -4.67 27.42 35.02
C ASP A 33 -4.75 26.60 33.70
N ILE A 34 -5.49 27.16 32.74
CA ILE A 34 -5.76 26.53 31.42
C ILE A 34 -4.46 26.23 30.68
N LYS A 35 -3.37 26.96 30.98
CA LYS A 35 -2.05 26.65 30.43
C LYS A 35 -1.55 25.29 30.89
N ASN A 36 -1.58 25.00 32.20
CA ASN A 36 -1.12 23.72 32.74
C ASN A 36 -1.96 22.53 32.27
N VAL A 37 -3.28 22.70 32.08
CA VAL A 37 -4.16 21.65 31.52
C VAL A 37 -3.87 21.42 30.03
N ARG A 38 -3.56 22.49 29.30
CA ARG A 38 -3.25 22.38 27.87
C ARG A 38 -1.88 21.73 27.65
N ASP A 39 -0.89 22.08 28.45
CA ASP A 39 0.45 21.51 28.35
C ASP A 39 0.47 20.04 28.79
N SER A 40 -0.24 19.66 29.84
CA SER A 40 -0.37 18.27 30.25
C SER A 40 -1.19 17.41 29.26
N ALA A 41 -2.22 17.98 28.65
CA ALA A 41 -3.00 17.30 27.60
C ALA A 41 -2.19 17.12 26.31
N VAL A 42 -1.42 18.13 25.90
CA VAL A 42 -0.52 18.05 24.73
C VAL A 42 0.62 17.06 24.98
N GLU A 43 1.14 16.99 26.20
CA GLU A 43 2.17 16.02 26.59
C GLU A 43 1.64 14.60 26.67
N SER A 44 0.40 14.41 27.14
CA SER A 44 -0.31 13.13 27.11
C SER A 44 -0.60 12.67 25.68
N ILE A 45 -1.00 13.55 24.79
CA ILE A 45 -1.22 13.25 23.36
C ILE A 45 0.11 12.90 22.66
N LYS A 46 1.19 13.60 22.96
CA LYS A 46 2.53 13.29 22.45
C LYS A 46 3.04 11.93 22.94
N ASN A 47 2.68 11.52 24.16
CA ASN A 47 3.06 10.25 24.74
C ASN A 47 2.18 9.08 24.23
N GLN A 48 0.93 9.32 23.82
CA GLN A 48 0.05 8.33 23.18
C GLN A 48 0.34 8.12 21.69
N ALA A 49 0.95 9.10 21.01
CA ALA A 49 1.49 8.97 19.66
C ALA A 49 2.84 8.22 19.62
N GLY A 50 3.20 7.50 20.67
CA GLY A 50 4.41 6.71 20.81
C GLY A 50 4.44 5.48 19.91
N GLY A 51 4.51 5.67 18.59
CA GLY A 51 4.94 4.62 17.68
C GLY A 51 6.25 4.03 18.19
N LYS A 52 6.39 2.70 18.14
CA LYS A 52 7.59 1.98 18.58
C LYS A 52 8.82 2.64 17.97
N LYS A 53 9.63 3.30 18.79
CA LYS A 53 10.88 3.94 18.35
C LYS A 53 11.88 2.84 17.97
N MET A 54 12.68 3.07 16.92
CA MET A 54 13.70 2.13 16.50
C MET A 54 14.85 2.11 17.49
N LYS A 55 15.24 0.90 17.96
CA LYS A 55 16.37 0.72 18.87
C LYS A 55 17.70 0.97 18.16
N CYS A 56 18.64 1.55 18.88
CA CYS A 56 20.02 1.70 18.41
C CYS A 56 20.68 0.31 18.26
N PRO A 57 21.27 -0.02 17.10
CA PRO A 57 21.93 -1.32 16.89
C PRO A 57 23.21 -1.50 17.70
N TYR A 58 23.77 -0.42 18.26
CA TYR A 58 25.03 -0.48 19.01
C TYR A 58 24.87 -0.58 20.52
N CYS A 59 23.83 0.05 21.10
CA CYS A 59 23.63 0.08 22.55
C CYS A 59 22.22 -0.30 22.99
N GLY A 60 21.31 -0.61 22.07
CA GLY A 60 19.94 -1.01 22.40
C GLY A 60 19.01 0.11 22.87
N ASN A 61 19.50 1.35 23.06
CA ASN A 61 18.67 2.45 23.51
C ASN A 61 17.57 2.77 22.50
N ILE A 62 16.38 3.08 23.00
CA ILE A 62 15.20 3.42 22.20
C ILE A 62 15.17 4.89 21.73
N ASP A 63 15.97 5.77 22.37
CA ASP A 63 16.01 7.18 22.03
C ASP A 63 16.98 7.40 20.88
N THR A 64 16.40 7.40 19.68
CA THR A 64 17.10 7.69 18.44
C THR A 64 16.34 8.76 17.68
N ARG A 65 17.06 9.71 17.07
CA ARG A 65 16.48 10.78 16.25
C ARG A 65 16.93 10.66 14.79
N VAL A 66 16.06 11.06 13.88
CA VAL A 66 16.38 11.18 12.46
C VAL A 66 17.12 12.50 12.24
N ILE A 67 18.30 12.43 11.61
CA ILE A 67 19.13 13.60 11.26
C ILE A 67 18.85 14.04 9.83
N ASP A 68 18.67 13.07 8.93
CA ASP A 68 18.52 13.30 7.49
C ASP A 68 17.60 12.23 6.88
N SER A 69 16.79 12.63 5.90
CA SER A 69 15.89 11.74 5.15
C SER A 69 15.99 12.10 3.68
N ARG A 70 16.27 11.10 2.84
CA ARG A 70 16.37 11.28 1.40
C ARG A 70 15.68 10.10 0.69
N PRO A 71 15.00 10.35 -0.46
CA PRO A 71 14.57 9.25 -1.29
C PRO A 71 15.80 8.47 -1.77
N ALA A 72 15.68 7.15 -1.88
CA ALA A 72 16.65 6.33 -2.57
C ALA A 72 16.42 6.40 -4.09
N ASP A 73 17.35 5.90 -4.87
CA ASP A 73 17.41 6.10 -6.33
C ASP A 73 16.18 5.60 -7.10
N ASP A 74 15.41 4.68 -6.51
CA ASP A 74 14.19 4.11 -7.09
C ASP A 74 12.90 4.89 -6.76
N GLY A 75 12.96 5.90 -5.88
CA GLY A 75 11.80 6.64 -5.39
C GLY A 75 10.83 5.86 -4.50
N THR A 76 11.00 4.53 -4.39
CA THR A 76 10.11 3.64 -3.60
C THR A 76 10.61 3.42 -2.19
N THR A 77 11.85 3.85 -1.91
CA THR A 77 12.55 3.65 -0.64
C THR A 77 12.98 4.99 -0.06
N ILE A 78 12.79 5.19 1.24
CA ILE A 78 13.32 6.36 1.96
C ILE A 78 14.51 5.91 2.80
N ARG A 79 15.68 6.52 2.52
CA ARG A 79 16.89 6.34 3.33
C ARG A 79 16.88 7.36 4.46
N ARG A 80 16.94 6.90 5.71
CA ARG A 80 17.00 7.77 6.89
C ARG A 80 18.31 7.59 7.64
N ARG A 81 19.02 8.68 7.89
CA ARG A 81 20.19 8.71 8.75
C ARG A 81 19.76 9.06 10.17
N ARG A 82 20.11 8.20 11.13
CA ARG A 82 19.73 8.34 12.53
C ARG A 82 20.94 8.53 13.43
N SER A 83 20.73 9.18 14.57
CA SER A 83 21.71 9.30 15.66
C SER A 83 21.08 8.77 16.95
N CYS A 84 21.86 8.05 17.72
CA CYS A 84 21.47 7.63 19.05
C CYS A 84 21.85 8.71 20.07
N ASP A 85 20.92 9.07 20.95
CA ASP A 85 21.16 10.13 21.95
C ASP A 85 22.00 9.61 23.13
N ALA A 86 22.06 8.27 23.37
CA ALA A 86 22.85 7.67 24.42
C ALA A 86 24.32 7.45 24.05
N CYS A 87 24.60 6.85 22.89
CA CYS A 87 25.97 6.50 22.49
C CYS A 87 26.54 7.41 21.38
N ASN A 88 25.77 8.38 20.89
CA ASN A 88 26.13 9.34 19.83
C ASN A 88 26.54 8.69 18.49
N LYS A 89 26.40 7.36 18.35
CA LYS A 89 26.69 6.67 17.11
C LYS A 89 25.58 6.92 16.08
N ARG A 90 25.98 6.97 14.81
CA ARG A 90 25.08 7.17 13.68
C ARG A 90 24.86 5.85 12.96
N PHE A 91 23.63 5.62 12.49
CA PHE A 91 23.28 4.46 11.67
C PHE A 91 22.25 4.86 10.62
N THR A 92 22.13 4.05 9.60
CA THR A 92 21.20 4.28 8.49
C THR A 92 20.10 3.22 8.52
N THR A 93 18.86 3.66 8.25
CA THR A 93 17.70 2.78 8.10
C THR A 93 17.05 3.06 6.75
N TYR A 94 16.39 2.04 6.20
CA TYR A 94 15.60 2.15 4.99
C TYR A 94 14.15 1.86 5.33
N GLU A 95 13.27 2.75 4.91
CA GLU A 95 11.83 2.49 4.89
C GLU A 95 11.47 2.05 3.49
N LYS A 96 10.88 0.87 3.38
CA LYS A 96 10.36 0.31 2.13
C LYS A 96 8.90 -0.02 2.32
N VAL A 97 8.11 0.11 1.25
CA VAL A 97 6.77 -0.46 1.23
C VAL A 97 6.91 -1.97 1.31
N GLU A 98 6.25 -2.59 2.28
CA GLU A 98 6.21 -4.04 2.38
C GLU A 98 5.32 -4.58 1.26
N THR A 99 5.95 -5.24 0.29
CA THR A 99 5.23 -5.98 -0.74
C THR A 99 4.96 -7.38 -0.22
N ILE A 100 3.70 -7.67 0.08
CA ILE A 100 3.30 -9.04 0.44
C ILE A 100 3.36 -9.88 -0.84
N PRO A 101 4.16 -10.96 -0.89
CA PRO A 101 4.22 -11.79 -2.07
C PRO A 101 2.86 -12.45 -2.33
N LEU A 102 2.38 -12.35 -3.57
CA LEU A 102 1.19 -13.05 -3.99
C LEU A 102 1.50 -14.55 -4.16
N ILE A 103 0.67 -15.39 -3.57
CA ILE A 103 0.82 -16.85 -3.66
C ILE A 103 -0.15 -17.39 -4.72
N VAL A 104 0.38 -18.23 -5.61
CA VAL A 104 -0.40 -18.92 -6.63
C VAL A 104 -0.69 -20.34 -6.18
N ILE A 105 -1.98 -20.71 -6.14
CA ILE A 105 -2.43 -22.07 -5.84
C ILE A 105 -2.53 -22.82 -7.16
N LYS A 106 -1.73 -23.88 -7.33
CA LYS A 106 -1.73 -24.77 -8.49
C LYS A 106 -2.90 -25.73 -8.47
N LYS A 107 -3.15 -26.43 -9.60
CA LYS A 107 -4.20 -27.46 -9.73
C LYS A 107 -4.03 -28.63 -8.74
N ASP A 108 -2.80 -28.92 -8.34
CA ASP A 108 -2.41 -29.94 -7.36
C ASP A 108 -2.43 -29.42 -5.90
N ASN A 109 -3.00 -28.25 -5.67
CA ASN A 109 -3.01 -27.52 -4.39
C ASN A 109 -1.62 -27.09 -3.87
N ASN A 110 -0.56 -27.24 -4.64
CA ASN A 110 0.74 -26.68 -4.30
C ASN A 110 0.66 -25.16 -4.33
N ARG A 111 1.38 -24.53 -3.39
CA ARG A 111 1.49 -23.07 -3.28
C ARG A 111 2.87 -22.64 -3.73
N GLU A 112 2.93 -21.72 -4.67
CA GLU A 112 4.18 -21.09 -5.09
C GLU A 112 4.03 -19.58 -5.14
N GLN A 113 5.14 -18.86 -4.99
CA GLN A 113 5.14 -17.42 -5.16
C GLN A 113 4.85 -17.07 -6.63
N TYR A 114 4.08 -16.00 -6.86
CA TYR A 114 3.85 -15.46 -8.19
C TYR A 114 5.19 -15.11 -8.86
N ASP A 115 5.34 -15.54 -10.10
CA ASP A 115 6.54 -15.32 -10.91
C ASP A 115 6.12 -14.70 -12.25
N ARG A 116 6.47 -13.42 -12.45
CA ARG A 116 6.23 -12.70 -13.70
C ARG A 116 6.81 -13.40 -14.91
N THR A 117 7.99 -14.01 -14.80
CA THR A 117 8.67 -14.68 -15.91
C THR A 117 7.84 -15.83 -16.48
N LYS A 118 7.09 -16.54 -15.63
CA LYS A 118 6.18 -17.60 -16.06
C LYS A 118 5.01 -17.05 -16.86
N LEU A 119 4.43 -15.92 -16.44
CA LEU A 119 3.37 -15.23 -17.16
C LEU A 119 3.86 -14.76 -18.54
N GLU A 120 4.97 -14.03 -18.56
CA GLU A 120 5.61 -13.53 -19.78
C GLU A 120 5.91 -14.65 -20.77
N GLY A 121 6.51 -15.74 -20.29
CA GLY A 121 6.81 -16.90 -21.12
C GLY A 121 5.55 -17.55 -21.72
N GLY A 122 4.43 -17.54 -21.00
CA GLY A 122 3.13 -18.02 -21.50
C GLY A 122 2.57 -17.14 -22.63
N VAL A 123 2.54 -15.83 -22.40
CA VAL A 123 2.02 -14.84 -23.37
C VAL A 123 2.90 -14.81 -24.62
N LEU A 124 4.24 -14.75 -24.47
CA LEU A 124 5.18 -14.74 -25.59
C LEU A 124 5.06 -15.98 -26.48
N ARG A 125 4.91 -17.18 -25.91
CA ARG A 125 4.67 -18.41 -26.68
C ARG A 125 3.35 -18.37 -27.46
N ALA A 126 2.30 -17.80 -26.87
CA ALA A 126 1.01 -17.63 -27.54
C ALA A 126 1.12 -16.68 -28.73
N CYS A 127 1.83 -15.57 -28.57
CA CYS A 127 2.03 -14.53 -29.60
C CYS A 127 3.13 -14.83 -30.60
N TYR A 128 3.83 -15.98 -30.48
CA TYR A 128 4.95 -16.31 -31.38
C TYR A 128 4.53 -16.36 -32.85
N LYS A 129 5.26 -15.64 -33.72
CA LYS A 129 4.96 -15.44 -35.15
C LYS A 129 3.59 -14.78 -35.43
N ARG A 130 3.02 -14.03 -34.47
CA ARG A 130 1.87 -13.19 -34.71
C ARG A 130 2.31 -11.74 -35.02
N PRO A 131 1.53 -10.98 -35.80
CA PRO A 131 1.83 -9.58 -36.10
C PRO A 131 1.46 -8.66 -34.93
N VAL A 132 1.96 -8.98 -33.73
CA VAL A 132 1.75 -8.21 -32.50
C VAL A 132 3.08 -7.58 -32.10
N SER A 133 3.08 -6.29 -31.81
CA SER A 133 4.30 -5.59 -31.44
C SER A 133 4.78 -6.01 -30.03
N ALA A 134 6.09 -5.91 -29.78
CA ALA A 134 6.64 -6.17 -28.45
C ALA A 134 6.07 -5.20 -27.42
N ALA A 135 5.75 -3.96 -27.81
CA ALA A 135 5.14 -2.96 -26.94
C ALA A 135 3.72 -3.36 -26.52
N ASP A 136 2.91 -3.89 -27.45
CA ASP A 136 1.54 -4.34 -27.15
C ASP A 136 1.54 -5.57 -26.25
N ILE A 137 2.49 -6.49 -26.46
CA ILE A 137 2.68 -7.65 -25.60
C ILE A 137 3.03 -7.20 -24.18
N GLN A 138 3.96 -6.27 -24.04
CA GLN A 138 4.37 -5.74 -22.73
C GLN A 138 3.22 -5.03 -22.03
N ALA A 139 2.50 -4.16 -22.74
CA ALA A 139 1.32 -3.46 -22.21
C ALA A 139 0.23 -4.44 -21.75
N THR A 140 0.06 -5.54 -22.51
CA THR A 140 -0.89 -6.61 -22.14
C THR A 140 -0.45 -7.32 -20.86
N ILE A 141 0.82 -7.66 -20.72
CA ILE A 141 1.39 -8.28 -19.50
C ILE A 141 1.19 -7.38 -18.29
N ASP A 142 1.50 -6.08 -18.43
CA ASP A 142 1.35 -5.10 -17.36
C ASP A 142 -0.13 -4.91 -16.95
N SER A 143 -1.05 -4.96 -17.93
CA SER A 143 -2.49 -4.94 -17.67
C SER A 143 -2.97 -6.18 -16.91
N ILE A 144 -2.48 -7.35 -17.28
CA ILE A 144 -2.77 -8.62 -16.59
C ILE A 144 -2.28 -8.56 -15.15
N GLU A 145 -1.04 -8.10 -14.92
CA GLU A 145 -0.51 -7.94 -13.57
C GLU A 145 -1.32 -6.95 -12.74
N THR A 146 -1.69 -5.81 -13.33
CA THR A 146 -2.56 -4.84 -12.65
C THR A 146 -3.88 -5.49 -12.22
N ALA A 147 -4.50 -6.31 -13.08
CA ALA A 147 -5.72 -7.01 -12.76
C ALA A 147 -5.54 -8.09 -11.68
N ILE A 148 -4.38 -8.73 -11.63
CA ILE A 148 -4.03 -9.71 -10.60
C ILE A 148 -3.81 -9.02 -9.25
N PHE A 149 -3.00 -7.96 -9.22
CA PHE A 149 -2.62 -7.27 -7.97
C PHE A 149 -3.67 -6.28 -7.45
N SER A 150 -4.66 -5.89 -8.26
CA SER A 150 -5.81 -5.09 -7.80
C SER A 150 -6.74 -5.84 -6.85
N ARG A 151 -6.58 -7.15 -6.73
CA ARG A 151 -7.32 -7.99 -5.80
C ARG A 151 -6.67 -7.88 -4.41
N GLU A 152 -7.49 -7.74 -3.39
CA GLU A 152 -7.02 -7.70 -1.99
C GLU A 152 -6.56 -9.08 -1.47
N GLU A 153 -6.79 -10.12 -2.25
CA GLU A 153 -6.47 -11.49 -1.90
C GLU A 153 -4.96 -11.75 -2.00
N LYS A 154 -4.42 -12.40 -0.98
CA LYS A 154 -3.00 -12.78 -0.92
C LYS A 154 -2.71 -14.10 -1.65
N GLU A 155 -3.72 -14.87 -1.95
CA GLU A 155 -3.65 -16.15 -2.67
C GLU A 155 -4.59 -16.11 -3.87
N ILE A 156 -4.12 -16.56 -5.02
CA ILE A 156 -4.92 -16.64 -6.24
C ILE A 156 -4.78 -18.03 -6.88
N PRO A 157 -5.88 -18.70 -7.26
CA PRO A 157 -5.81 -19.93 -8.04
C PRO A 157 -5.19 -19.67 -9.43
N SER A 158 -4.33 -20.59 -9.88
CA SER A 158 -3.74 -20.52 -11.23
C SER A 158 -4.80 -20.52 -12.34
N SER A 159 -5.97 -21.11 -12.08
CA SER A 159 -7.13 -21.06 -12.98
C SER A 159 -7.65 -19.63 -13.18
N GLN A 160 -7.71 -18.81 -12.16
CA GLN A 160 -8.14 -17.43 -12.30
C GLN A 160 -7.11 -16.56 -13.05
N ILE A 161 -5.81 -16.79 -12.82
CA ILE A 161 -4.77 -16.14 -13.62
C ILE A 161 -4.94 -16.46 -15.09
N GLY A 162 -5.16 -17.74 -15.41
CA GLY A 162 -5.35 -18.16 -16.79
C GLY A 162 -6.57 -17.54 -17.46
N GLU A 163 -7.70 -17.38 -16.76
CA GLU A 163 -8.87 -16.69 -17.31
C GLU A 163 -8.55 -15.20 -17.61
N ILE A 164 -7.85 -14.50 -16.70
CA ILE A 164 -7.43 -13.11 -16.94
C ILE A 164 -6.52 -13.01 -18.17
N VAL A 165 -5.58 -13.95 -18.32
CA VAL A 165 -4.69 -14.00 -19.49
C VAL A 165 -5.50 -14.23 -20.77
N MET A 166 -6.43 -15.15 -20.76
CA MET A 166 -7.28 -15.45 -21.90
C MET A 166 -8.13 -14.26 -22.34
N GLU A 167 -8.78 -13.56 -21.39
CA GLU A 167 -9.54 -12.35 -21.69
C GLU A 167 -8.67 -11.24 -22.30
N SER A 168 -7.44 -11.08 -21.82
CA SER A 168 -6.49 -10.10 -22.35
C SER A 168 -6.00 -10.51 -23.75
N LEU A 169 -5.68 -11.77 -23.95
CA LEU A 169 -5.27 -12.28 -25.28
C LEU A 169 -6.40 -12.24 -26.31
N LYS A 170 -7.66 -12.44 -25.92
CA LYS A 170 -8.83 -12.32 -26.82
C LYS A 170 -8.90 -10.93 -27.44
N LYS A 171 -8.55 -9.89 -26.67
CA LYS A 171 -8.52 -8.51 -27.15
C LYS A 171 -7.29 -8.20 -28.00
N LEU A 172 -6.16 -8.83 -27.70
CA LEU A 172 -4.88 -8.57 -28.36
C LEU A 172 -4.80 -9.27 -29.73
N ASP A 173 -5.02 -10.57 -29.75
CA ASP A 173 -4.96 -11.40 -30.97
C ASP A 173 -5.76 -12.70 -30.79
N PRO A 174 -6.83 -12.93 -31.57
CA PRO A 174 -7.67 -14.12 -31.45
C PRO A 174 -6.92 -15.43 -31.64
N VAL A 175 -5.88 -15.47 -32.48
CA VAL A 175 -5.08 -16.68 -32.69
C VAL A 175 -4.17 -16.97 -31.51
N ALA A 176 -3.58 -15.93 -30.90
CA ALA A 176 -2.81 -16.07 -29.66
C ALA A 176 -3.70 -16.60 -28.51
N TYR A 177 -4.94 -16.10 -28.42
CA TYR A 177 -5.94 -16.64 -27.49
C TYR A 177 -6.15 -18.15 -27.70
N VAL A 178 -6.45 -18.60 -28.93
CA VAL A 178 -6.69 -20.01 -29.23
C VAL A 178 -5.51 -20.89 -28.86
N ARG A 179 -4.29 -20.42 -29.16
CA ARG A 179 -3.06 -21.15 -28.84
C ARG A 179 -2.83 -21.26 -27.34
N PHE A 180 -3.11 -20.20 -26.59
CA PHE A 180 -3.01 -20.24 -25.12
C PHE A 180 -4.10 -21.16 -24.54
N ALA A 181 -5.34 -21.01 -24.98
CA ALA A 181 -6.46 -21.82 -24.55
C ALA A 181 -6.24 -23.32 -24.80
N SER A 182 -5.63 -23.68 -25.94
CA SER A 182 -5.37 -25.10 -26.30
C SER A 182 -4.45 -25.81 -25.29
N VAL A 183 -3.54 -25.07 -24.65
CA VAL A 183 -2.64 -25.63 -23.62
C VAL A 183 -3.27 -25.52 -22.23
N TYR A 184 -3.94 -24.40 -21.98
CA TYR A 184 -4.44 -24.06 -20.65
C TYR A 184 -5.69 -24.83 -20.23
N ARG A 185 -6.69 -25.01 -21.16
CA ARG A 185 -7.98 -25.65 -20.88
C ARG A 185 -7.98 -27.17 -20.96
N GLU A 186 -6.88 -27.77 -21.45
CA GLU A 186 -6.78 -29.26 -21.53
C GLU A 186 -8.04 -29.89 -22.17
N PHE A 187 -8.35 -29.48 -23.42
CA PHE A 187 -9.53 -29.97 -24.13
C PHE A 187 -9.53 -31.49 -24.22
N LYS A 188 -10.64 -32.16 -23.82
CA LYS A 188 -10.78 -33.62 -23.83
C LYS A 188 -11.07 -34.15 -25.23
N ASP A 189 -11.71 -33.36 -26.06
CA ASP A 189 -12.12 -33.71 -27.41
C ASP A 189 -12.17 -32.49 -28.34
N VAL A 190 -12.29 -32.76 -29.65
CA VAL A 190 -12.34 -31.77 -30.70
C VAL A 190 -13.60 -30.89 -30.62
N ASN A 191 -14.73 -31.46 -30.17
CA ASN A 191 -15.99 -30.72 -30.10
C ASN A 191 -15.92 -29.61 -29.05
N THR A 192 -15.39 -29.91 -27.87
CA THR A 192 -15.16 -28.92 -26.80
C THR A 192 -14.25 -27.77 -27.27
N PHE A 193 -13.24 -28.12 -28.09
CA PHE A 193 -12.37 -27.11 -28.71
C PHE A 193 -13.11 -26.27 -29.76
N MET A 194 -13.95 -26.89 -30.59
CA MET A 194 -14.77 -26.16 -31.57
C MET A 194 -15.76 -25.21 -30.90
N ASP A 195 -16.35 -25.59 -29.79
CA ASP A 195 -17.26 -24.72 -29.04
C ASP A 195 -16.53 -23.49 -28.43
N GLU A 196 -15.27 -23.66 -28.04
CA GLU A 196 -14.45 -22.54 -27.61
C GLU A 196 -14.12 -21.59 -28.78
N LEU A 197 -13.87 -22.10 -29.96
CA LEU A 197 -13.66 -21.28 -31.16
C LEU A 197 -14.90 -20.48 -31.56
N LYS A 198 -16.11 -21.05 -31.44
CA LYS A 198 -17.35 -20.30 -31.70
C LYS A 198 -17.51 -19.07 -30.85
N LYS A 199 -17.10 -19.09 -29.55
CA LYS A 199 -17.14 -17.93 -28.65
C LYS A 199 -16.25 -16.76 -29.05
N ILE A 200 -15.35 -16.98 -30.00
CA ILE A 200 -14.46 -15.94 -30.51
C ILE A 200 -15.06 -15.29 -31.78
N LEU A 201 -15.90 -16.04 -32.48
CA LEU A 201 -16.51 -15.63 -33.75
C LEU A 201 -17.82 -14.87 -33.55
N GLU A 202 -18.39 -14.93 -32.34
CA GLU A 202 -19.53 -14.12 -31.88
C GLU A 202 -19.07 -12.78 -31.28
#